data_ce337f63dce685286e988c40bf7c54bf
#
_entry.id   ce337f63dce685286e988c40bf7c54bf
#
_cell.length_a   1.000
_cell.length_b   1.000
_cell.length_c   1.000
_cell.angle_alpha   90.00
_cell.angle_beta   90.00
_cell.angle_gamma   90.00
#
_symmetry.space_group_name_H-M   'P 1'
#
loop_
_entity.id
_entity.type
_entity.pdbx_description
1 polymer ?
#
loop_
_entity_poly.entity_id
_entity_poly.type
_entity_poly.pdbx_seq_one_letter_code
_entity_poly.pdbx_strand_id
1 'polypeptide(L)'
;NAVAARAITARSPIAGSPVVGGAIRSDLRGPREGREMDLDFGAPLWLPGQRGALLGTVDTGVAEVDRRSDLRRLEVAGALRSAWWEARDAQRAAQVARERVNTAQGIARDVARRANLGDIPPTEALLARNETLAAELAFAQAEALAAATVATYRTITGGLSPDTLSPEAVRAGEAHPALLAARASVERAQAQARLVAATPRDNPELGVFARREVDQLAGDSTSLGVRFRVPLATEARNAPRRAEAEAEITRTTAELAQAERLVNADTARAEAALRVAEANARLARQRLDVAREQEGIALAAFRNGETGTFDLFRVRQLRLEAAVEEGRAAVEALRARSRVNQARGVVP
;
A
#
# COMPACT_ATOMS: atom_id res chain seq x y z
N ASN A 1 10.50 17.86 -6.15
CA ASN A 1 9.17 17.95 -5.55
C ASN A 1 8.33 19.03 -6.22
N ALA A 2 7.43 18.64 -7.15
CA ALA A 2 6.61 19.59 -7.94
C ALA A 2 5.70 20.48 -7.06
N VAL A 3 5.23 19.94 -5.91
CA VAL A 3 4.40 20.70 -4.96
C VAL A 3 5.23 21.79 -4.28
N ALA A 4 6.41 21.46 -3.78
CA ALA A 4 7.32 22.44 -3.15
C ALA A 4 7.80 23.51 -4.13
N ALA A 5 7.93 23.21 -5.43
CA ALA A 5 8.30 24.20 -6.44
C ALA A 5 7.27 25.32 -6.59
N ARG A 6 5.98 25.05 -6.32
CA ARG A 6 4.94 26.10 -6.29
C ARG A 6 5.14 27.15 -5.19
N ALA A 7 5.92 26.82 -4.14
CA ALA A 7 6.29 27.81 -3.12
C ALA A 7 7.15 28.94 -3.69
N ILE A 8 7.91 28.70 -4.76
CA ILE A 8 8.72 29.72 -5.46
C ILE A 8 7.79 30.81 -6.00
N THR A 9 6.69 30.43 -6.64
CA THR A 9 5.68 31.39 -7.13
C THR A 9 5.10 32.22 -5.99
N ALA A 10 4.71 31.58 -4.90
CA ALA A 10 4.16 32.28 -3.73
C ALA A 10 5.17 33.20 -3.03
N ARG A 11 6.47 32.98 -3.18
CA ARG A 11 7.55 33.83 -2.65
C ARG A 11 7.87 35.02 -3.55
N SER A 12 7.44 35.00 -4.82
CA SER A 12 7.62 36.11 -5.75
C SER A 12 6.94 37.39 -5.25
N PRO A 13 7.53 38.57 -5.46
CA PRO A 13 6.90 39.85 -5.15
C PRO A 13 5.67 40.12 -6.06
N ILE A 14 5.59 39.49 -7.24
CA ILE A 14 4.50 39.61 -8.21
C ILE A 14 3.74 38.28 -8.34
N ALA A 15 2.46 38.39 -8.72
CA ALA A 15 1.54 37.23 -8.74
C ALA A 15 1.68 36.31 -9.96
N GLY A 16 2.55 36.63 -10.89
CA GLY A 16 2.80 35.87 -12.10
C GLY A 16 3.96 36.42 -12.88
N SER A 17 4.08 36.09 -14.17
CA SER A 17 5.14 36.59 -15.03
C SER A 17 4.90 38.04 -15.40
N PRO A 18 5.94 38.92 -15.40
CA PRO A 18 5.82 40.23 -16.00
C PRO A 18 5.64 40.09 -17.52
N VAL A 19 4.96 41.07 -18.10
CA VAL A 19 4.66 41.10 -19.52
C VAL A 19 5.26 42.36 -20.13
N VAL A 20 5.88 42.20 -21.29
CA VAL A 20 6.32 43.29 -22.14
C VAL A 20 5.39 43.30 -23.37
N GLY A 21 4.80 44.42 -23.66
CA GLY A 21 3.95 44.65 -24.81
C GLY A 21 4.48 45.77 -25.66
N GLY A 22 4.09 45.77 -26.93
CA GLY A 22 4.34 46.87 -27.83
C GLY A 22 3.28 46.96 -28.90
N ALA A 23 2.95 48.16 -29.32
CA ALA A 23 2.02 48.41 -30.41
C ALA A 23 2.59 49.48 -31.35
N ILE A 24 2.36 49.32 -32.62
CA ILE A 24 2.67 50.30 -33.63
C ILE A 24 1.36 50.61 -34.37
N ARG A 25 1.01 51.88 -34.41
CA ARG A 25 -0.13 52.37 -35.12
C ARG A 25 0.33 53.39 -36.20
N SER A 26 -0.20 53.27 -37.40
CA SER A 26 0.03 54.20 -38.48
C SER A 26 -1.32 54.50 -39.12
N ASP A 27 -1.59 55.78 -39.32
CA ASP A 27 -2.80 56.22 -40.06
C ASP A 27 -2.60 55.99 -41.55
N LEU A 28 -3.48 55.17 -42.17
CA LEU A 28 -3.37 54.80 -43.59
C LEU A 28 -4.11 55.78 -44.51
N ARG A 29 -5.03 56.56 -43.97
CA ARG A 29 -5.81 57.62 -44.72
C ARG A 29 -6.30 58.66 -43.71
N GLY A 30 -6.13 59.93 -44.07
CA GLY A 30 -6.63 61.03 -43.29
C GLY A 30 -5.91 62.36 -43.66
N PRO A 31 -6.34 63.50 -43.15
CA PRO A 31 -5.69 64.77 -43.33
C PRO A 31 -4.35 64.90 -42.54
N ARG A 32 -4.05 63.89 -41.71
CA ARG A 32 -2.82 63.81 -40.92
C ARG A 32 -2.26 62.39 -41.00
N GLU A 33 -1.00 62.23 -41.36
CA GLU A 33 -0.27 60.96 -41.32
C GLU A 33 0.50 60.93 -40.00
N GLY A 34 -0.08 60.27 -38.99
CA GLY A 34 0.56 60.08 -37.67
C GLY A 34 1.10 58.66 -37.52
N ARG A 35 2.24 58.53 -36.84
CA ARG A 35 2.79 57.26 -36.36
C ARG A 35 2.87 57.27 -34.85
N GLU A 36 2.32 56.23 -34.21
CA GLU A 36 2.35 56.03 -32.76
C GLU A 36 3.08 54.70 -32.47
N MET A 37 4.03 54.74 -31.58
CA MET A 37 4.75 53.58 -31.08
C MET A 37 4.56 53.53 -29.55
N ASP A 38 3.96 52.44 -29.07
CA ASP A 38 3.82 52.13 -27.64
C ASP A 38 4.78 51.00 -27.26
N LEU A 39 5.41 51.16 -26.13
CA LEU A 39 6.12 50.08 -25.43
C LEU A 39 5.64 50.06 -24.01
N ASP A 40 5.15 48.91 -23.56
CA ASP A 40 4.65 48.73 -22.20
C ASP A 40 5.31 47.58 -21.45
N PHE A 41 5.48 47.77 -20.17
CA PHE A 41 5.93 46.74 -19.21
C PHE A 41 4.93 46.67 -18.08
N GLY A 42 4.38 45.49 -17.81
CA GLY A 42 3.40 45.26 -16.76
C GLY A 42 3.71 44.07 -15.88
N ALA A 43 3.28 44.12 -14.65
CA ALA A 43 3.40 43.01 -13.70
C ALA A 43 2.09 42.79 -12.93
N PRO A 44 1.63 41.54 -12.78
CA PRO A 44 0.46 41.22 -12.01
C PRO A 44 0.73 41.35 -10.50
N LEU A 45 -0.21 42.00 -9.78
CA LEU A 45 -0.14 42.20 -8.34
C LEU A 45 -0.93 41.12 -7.59
N TRP A 46 -0.47 40.74 -6.42
CA TRP A 46 -1.20 39.85 -5.55
C TRP A 46 -2.51 40.45 -5.06
N LEU A 47 -3.59 39.66 -5.09
CA LEU A 47 -4.82 39.98 -4.39
C LEU A 47 -4.64 39.87 -2.86
N PRO A 48 -5.37 40.58 -2.04
CA PRO A 48 -5.35 40.45 -0.59
C PRO A 48 -5.63 38.97 -0.16
N GLY A 49 -4.76 38.41 0.66
CA GLY A 49 -4.88 37.03 1.15
C GLY A 49 -4.50 35.93 0.15
N GLN A 50 -4.43 36.19 -1.17
CA GLN A 50 -4.15 35.19 -2.20
C GLN A 50 -2.80 34.50 -2.01
N ARG A 51 -1.76 35.28 -1.71
CA ARG A 51 -0.41 34.76 -1.48
C ARG A 51 -0.36 33.79 -0.29
N GLY A 52 -1.00 34.15 0.83
CA GLY A 52 -1.11 33.30 2.01
C GLY A 52 -1.92 32.02 1.73
N ALA A 53 -3.03 32.14 1.01
CA ALA A 53 -3.84 30.99 0.61
C ALA A 53 -3.06 30.05 -0.32
N LEU A 54 -2.28 30.58 -1.26
CA LEU A 54 -1.43 29.77 -2.13
C LEU A 54 -0.35 29.02 -1.33
N LEU A 55 0.32 29.67 -0.37
CA LEU A 55 1.25 28.98 0.54
C LEU A 55 0.57 27.88 1.33
N GLY A 56 -0.63 28.14 1.85
CA GLY A 56 -1.42 27.11 2.53
C GLY A 56 -1.74 25.88 1.65
N THR A 57 -1.94 26.05 0.34
CA THR A 57 -2.11 24.90 -0.58
C THR A 57 -0.82 24.13 -0.81
N VAL A 58 0.33 24.80 -0.75
CA VAL A 58 1.64 24.15 -0.85
C VAL A 58 1.91 23.34 0.41
N ASP A 59 1.74 23.93 1.58
CA ASP A 59 2.01 23.29 2.87
C ASP A 59 1.14 22.04 3.07
N THR A 60 -0.17 22.16 2.84
CA THR A 60 -1.09 21.01 2.91
C THR A 60 -0.83 19.99 1.82
N GLY A 61 -0.39 20.42 0.64
CA GLY A 61 -0.01 19.51 -0.44
C GLY A 61 1.26 18.72 -0.15
N VAL A 62 2.25 19.31 0.51
CA VAL A 62 3.47 18.60 0.98
C VAL A 62 3.06 17.60 2.06
N ALA A 63 2.29 18.04 3.06
CA ALA A 63 1.80 17.15 4.12
C ALA A 63 1.01 15.95 3.57
N GLU A 64 0.14 16.16 2.57
CA GLU A 64 -0.59 15.07 1.92
C GLU A 64 0.34 14.06 1.24
N VAL A 65 1.38 14.52 0.53
CA VAL A 65 2.38 13.63 -0.11
C VAL A 65 3.10 12.80 0.94
N ASP A 66 3.49 13.39 2.05
CA ASP A 66 4.18 12.67 3.14
C ASP A 66 3.26 11.60 3.76
N ARG A 67 1.99 11.95 4.04
CA ARG A 67 1.01 10.97 4.57
C ARG A 67 0.67 9.86 3.58
N ARG A 68 0.61 10.17 2.29
CA ARG A 68 0.48 9.13 1.25
C ARG A 68 1.70 8.24 1.15
N SER A 69 2.90 8.78 1.37
CA SER A 69 4.12 7.98 1.45
C SER A 69 4.07 6.99 2.63
N ASP A 70 3.61 7.43 3.81
CA ASP A 70 3.44 6.57 4.97
C ASP A 70 2.41 5.46 4.71
N LEU A 71 1.30 5.78 4.03
CA LEU A 71 0.31 4.79 3.60
C LEU A 71 0.94 3.76 2.63
N ARG A 72 1.74 4.21 1.66
CA ARG A 72 2.44 3.30 0.75
C ARG A 72 3.44 2.40 1.46
N ARG A 73 4.13 2.89 2.48
CA ARG A 73 4.99 2.05 3.33
C ARG A 73 4.19 0.95 4.02
N LEU A 74 3.01 1.27 4.54
CA LEU A 74 2.12 0.27 5.14
C LEU A 74 1.63 -0.76 4.12
N GLU A 75 1.29 -0.36 2.90
CA GLU A 75 0.88 -1.27 1.83
C GLU A 75 2.04 -2.22 1.44
N VAL A 76 3.25 -1.69 1.30
CA VAL A 76 4.45 -2.51 1.03
C VAL A 76 4.73 -3.46 2.18
N ALA A 77 4.59 -3.00 3.43
CA ALA A 77 4.72 -3.85 4.61
C ALA A 77 3.70 -5.00 4.60
N GLY A 78 2.45 -4.73 4.17
CA GLY A 78 1.42 -5.75 4.00
C GLY A 78 1.79 -6.80 2.96
N ALA A 79 2.26 -6.38 1.81
CA ALA A 79 2.74 -7.28 0.76
C ALA A 79 3.94 -8.13 1.22
N LEU A 80 4.87 -7.50 1.93
CA LEU A 80 6.03 -8.19 2.51
C LEU A 80 5.62 -9.24 3.54
N ARG A 81 4.71 -8.90 4.46
CA ARG A 81 4.15 -9.83 5.44
C ARG A 81 3.50 -11.03 4.76
N SER A 82 2.67 -10.78 3.75
CA SER A 82 1.99 -11.86 3.01
C SER A 82 3.00 -12.80 2.36
N ALA A 83 3.97 -12.27 1.62
CA ALA A 83 5.00 -13.06 0.95
C ALA A 83 5.89 -13.84 1.95
N TRP A 84 6.21 -13.23 3.10
CA TRP A 84 6.98 -13.89 4.15
C TRP A 84 6.23 -15.08 4.74
N TRP A 85 4.94 -14.89 5.08
CA TRP A 85 4.13 -15.97 5.63
C TRP A 85 3.87 -17.08 4.61
N GLU A 86 3.67 -16.76 3.34
CA GLU A 86 3.54 -17.74 2.27
C GLU A 86 4.81 -18.59 2.11
N ALA A 87 5.99 -17.95 2.15
CA ALA A 87 7.26 -18.67 2.10
C ALA A 87 7.47 -19.57 3.33
N ARG A 88 7.17 -19.08 4.54
CA ARG A 88 7.31 -19.86 5.78
C ARG A 88 6.35 -21.04 5.84
N ASP A 89 5.11 -20.84 5.40
CA ASP A 89 4.09 -21.89 5.37
C ASP A 89 4.49 -23.01 4.36
N ALA A 90 4.95 -22.62 3.18
CA ALA A 90 5.42 -23.57 2.16
C ALA A 90 6.70 -24.32 2.61
N GLN A 91 7.65 -23.64 3.23
CA GLN A 91 8.85 -24.28 3.80
C GLN A 91 8.47 -25.31 4.89
N ARG A 92 7.52 -24.94 5.77
CA ARG A 92 7.06 -25.87 6.81
C ARG A 92 6.33 -27.07 6.21
N ALA A 93 5.48 -26.87 5.20
CA ALA A 93 4.81 -27.94 4.48
C ALA A 93 5.81 -28.90 3.82
N ALA A 94 6.85 -28.39 3.19
CA ALA A 94 7.92 -29.21 2.60
C ALA A 94 8.68 -30.03 3.66
N GLN A 95 8.98 -29.42 4.82
CA GLN A 95 9.63 -30.13 5.94
C GLN A 95 8.77 -31.30 6.44
N VAL A 96 7.47 -31.07 6.66
CA VAL A 96 6.54 -32.12 7.09
C VAL A 96 6.41 -33.22 6.05
N ALA A 97 6.31 -32.85 4.76
CA ALA A 97 6.28 -33.84 3.68
C ALA A 97 7.55 -34.70 3.63
N ARG A 98 8.72 -34.11 3.90
CA ARG A 98 9.99 -34.84 4.00
C ARG A 98 10.01 -35.85 5.16
N GLU A 99 9.49 -35.44 6.33
CA GLU A 99 9.35 -36.34 7.49
C GLU A 99 8.41 -37.52 7.16
N ARG A 100 7.32 -37.27 6.41
CA ARG A 100 6.43 -38.31 5.93
C ARG A 100 7.12 -39.32 5.01
N VAL A 101 7.93 -38.83 4.07
CA VAL A 101 8.76 -39.70 3.19
C VAL A 101 9.68 -40.63 4.01
N ASN A 102 10.42 -40.02 4.96
CA ASN A 102 11.33 -40.79 5.81
C ASN A 102 10.60 -41.89 6.61
N THR A 103 9.44 -41.57 7.13
CA THR A 103 8.59 -42.51 7.87
C THR A 103 8.08 -43.62 6.95
N ALA A 104 7.53 -43.27 5.77
CA ALA A 104 7.04 -44.24 4.80
C ALA A 104 8.12 -45.21 4.31
N GLN A 105 9.32 -44.70 4.01
CA GLN A 105 10.47 -45.53 3.61
C GLN A 105 10.93 -46.45 4.72
N GLY A 106 10.90 -46.02 5.99
CA GLY A 106 11.20 -46.87 7.14
C GLY A 106 10.23 -48.06 7.23
N ILE A 107 8.94 -47.75 7.13
CA ILE A 107 7.87 -48.75 7.16
C ILE A 107 7.97 -49.71 5.98
N ALA A 108 8.19 -49.21 4.76
CA ALA A 108 8.30 -50.06 3.57
C ALA A 108 9.45 -51.05 3.66
N ARG A 109 10.60 -50.66 4.25
CA ARG A 109 11.72 -51.53 4.50
C ARG A 109 11.41 -52.67 5.49
N ASP A 110 10.69 -52.35 6.59
CA ASP A 110 10.33 -53.35 7.60
C ASP A 110 9.28 -54.32 7.06
N VAL A 111 8.27 -53.83 6.34
CA VAL A 111 7.22 -54.64 5.69
C VAL A 111 7.85 -55.54 4.61
N ALA A 112 8.75 -55.03 3.78
CA ALA A 112 9.43 -55.80 2.74
C ALA A 112 10.27 -56.94 3.36
N ARG A 113 10.96 -56.71 4.48
CA ARG A 113 11.70 -57.72 5.19
C ARG A 113 10.81 -58.86 5.69
N ARG A 114 9.68 -58.54 6.32
CA ARG A 114 8.71 -59.52 6.80
C ARG A 114 8.05 -60.32 5.69
N ALA A 115 7.70 -59.64 4.57
CA ALA A 115 7.16 -60.33 3.41
C ALA A 115 8.17 -61.33 2.79
N ASN A 116 9.47 -60.97 2.72
CA ASN A 116 10.53 -61.86 2.24
C ASN A 116 10.79 -63.06 3.17
N LEU A 117 10.49 -62.94 4.48
CA LEU A 117 10.57 -64.04 5.43
C LEU A 117 9.29 -64.91 5.43
N GLY A 118 8.25 -64.52 4.71
CA GLY A 118 6.96 -65.25 4.66
C GLY A 118 6.02 -64.91 5.83
N ASP A 119 6.37 -63.94 6.68
CA ASP A 119 5.58 -63.57 7.86
C ASP A 119 4.28 -62.81 7.51
N ILE A 120 4.27 -62.16 6.33
CA ILE A 120 3.11 -61.38 5.85
C ILE A 120 2.95 -61.53 4.33
N PRO A 121 1.73 -61.29 3.80
CA PRO A 121 1.47 -61.36 2.36
C PRO A 121 2.29 -60.35 1.53
N PRO A 122 2.79 -60.72 0.34
CA PRO A 122 3.52 -59.82 -0.56
C PRO A 122 2.73 -58.55 -0.95
N THR A 123 1.43 -58.59 -0.92
CA THR A 123 0.52 -57.44 -1.20
C THR A 123 0.71 -56.32 -0.22
N GLU A 124 1.07 -56.59 1.04
CA GLU A 124 1.38 -55.56 2.04
C GLU A 124 2.66 -54.78 1.69
N ALA A 125 3.68 -55.48 1.17
CA ALA A 125 4.88 -54.83 0.68
C ALA A 125 4.63 -53.89 -0.52
N LEU A 126 3.74 -54.29 -1.44
CA LEU A 126 3.32 -53.45 -2.56
C LEU A 126 2.53 -52.24 -2.09
N LEU A 127 1.66 -52.39 -1.09
CA LEU A 127 0.91 -51.30 -0.49
C LEU A 127 1.87 -50.27 0.18
N ALA A 128 2.80 -50.74 0.99
CA ALA A 128 3.78 -49.87 1.65
C ALA A 128 4.67 -49.15 0.63
N ARG A 129 5.02 -49.79 -0.50
CA ARG A 129 5.77 -49.16 -1.59
C ARG A 129 4.92 -48.08 -2.29
N ASN A 130 3.62 -48.32 -2.55
CA ASN A 130 2.73 -47.36 -3.15
C ASN A 130 2.58 -46.12 -2.25
N GLU A 131 2.42 -46.28 -0.93
CA GLU A 131 2.38 -45.18 0.05
C GLU A 131 3.69 -44.37 0.06
N THR A 132 4.84 -45.04 -0.11
CA THR A 132 6.14 -44.36 -0.21
C THR A 132 6.19 -43.46 -1.44
N LEU A 133 5.78 -43.97 -2.61
CA LEU A 133 5.72 -43.20 -3.86
C LEU A 133 4.78 -42.03 -3.76
N ALA A 134 3.60 -42.19 -3.10
CA ALA A 134 2.67 -41.10 -2.86
C ALA A 134 3.27 -40.02 -1.94
N ALA A 135 4.01 -40.42 -0.91
CA ALA A 135 4.72 -39.49 -0.03
C ALA A 135 5.83 -38.72 -0.76
N GLU A 136 6.62 -39.38 -1.61
CA GLU A 136 7.68 -38.79 -2.43
C GLU A 136 7.09 -37.76 -3.43
N LEU A 137 5.98 -38.08 -4.08
CA LEU A 137 5.26 -37.16 -4.97
C LEU A 137 4.79 -35.90 -4.21
N ALA A 138 4.18 -36.09 -3.05
CA ALA A 138 3.73 -34.98 -2.21
C ALA A 138 4.89 -34.09 -1.73
N PHE A 139 6.04 -34.69 -1.41
CA PHE A 139 7.26 -33.95 -1.04
C PHE A 139 7.81 -33.14 -2.20
N ALA A 140 7.93 -33.70 -3.38
CA ALA A 140 8.39 -32.99 -4.57
C ALA A 140 7.51 -31.76 -4.90
N GLN A 141 6.18 -31.89 -4.78
CA GLN A 141 5.26 -30.79 -4.96
C GLN A 141 5.43 -29.69 -3.89
N ALA A 142 5.56 -30.08 -2.63
CA ALA A 142 5.77 -29.14 -1.53
C ALA A 142 7.11 -28.40 -1.63
N GLU A 143 8.17 -29.08 -2.03
CA GLU A 143 9.51 -28.50 -2.24
C GLU A 143 9.50 -27.49 -3.40
N ALA A 144 8.83 -27.80 -4.51
CA ALA A 144 8.66 -26.87 -5.63
C ALA A 144 7.89 -25.61 -5.22
N LEU A 145 6.81 -25.77 -4.44
CA LEU A 145 6.05 -24.62 -3.91
C LEU A 145 6.89 -23.78 -2.96
N ALA A 146 7.67 -24.40 -2.06
CA ALA A 146 8.57 -23.68 -1.15
C ALA A 146 9.62 -22.88 -1.93
N ALA A 147 10.23 -23.46 -2.96
CA ALA A 147 11.17 -22.76 -3.82
C ALA A 147 10.55 -21.56 -4.52
N ALA A 148 9.34 -21.70 -5.07
CA ALA A 148 8.61 -20.63 -5.76
C ALA A 148 8.24 -19.47 -4.83
N THR A 149 7.73 -19.76 -3.64
CA THR A 149 7.33 -18.72 -2.66
C THR A 149 8.55 -18.00 -2.08
N VAL A 150 9.67 -18.69 -1.83
CA VAL A 150 10.94 -18.06 -1.43
C VAL A 150 11.48 -17.17 -2.54
N ALA A 151 11.39 -17.58 -3.81
CA ALA A 151 11.79 -16.74 -4.94
C ALA A 151 10.95 -15.46 -5.02
N THR A 152 9.63 -15.55 -4.84
CA THR A 152 8.73 -14.39 -4.78
C THR A 152 9.13 -13.44 -3.64
N TYR A 153 9.37 -13.95 -2.43
CA TYR A 153 9.83 -13.15 -1.30
C TYR A 153 11.14 -12.42 -1.60
N ARG A 154 12.12 -13.13 -2.17
CA ARG A 154 13.42 -12.55 -2.56
C ARG A 154 13.26 -11.43 -3.61
N THR A 155 12.34 -11.59 -4.55
CA THR A 155 12.05 -10.55 -5.55
C THR A 155 11.52 -9.26 -4.88
N ILE A 156 10.60 -9.38 -3.92
CA ILE A 156 10.04 -8.23 -3.20
C ILE A 156 11.08 -7.54 -2.31
N THR A 157 11.99 -8.32 -1.71
CA THR A 157 12.96 -7.81 -0.72
C THR A 157 14.32 -7.44 -1.30
N GLY A 158 14.52 -7.62 -2.61
CA GLY A 158 15.83 -7.40 -3.23
C GLY A 158 16.88 -8.45 -2.86
N GLY A 159 16.45 -9.69 -2.54
CA GLY A 159 17.33 -10.84 -2.34
C GLY A 159 17.46 -11.36 -0.91
N LEU A 160 16.73 -10.80 0.06
CA LEU A 160 16.77 -11.30 1.44
C LEU A 160 16.17 -12.71 1.58
N SER A 161 16.67 -13.50 2.54
CA SER A 161 16.08 -14.80 2.90
C SER A 161 14.93 -14.61 3.89
N PRO A 162 13.81 -15.38 3.78
CA PRO A 162 12.75 -15.35 4.77
C PRO A 162 13.20 -15.79 6.17
N ASP A 163 14.31 -16.51 6.28
CA ASP A 163 14.86 -17.01 7.55
C ASP A 163 15.53 -15.93 8.40
N THR A 164 15.76 -14.74 7.85
CA THR A 164 16.38 -13.60 8.56
C THR A 164 15.44 -12.86 9.49
N LEU A 165 14.13 -13.07 9.38
CA LEU A 165 13.11 -12.38 10.18
C LEU A 165 12.44 -13.34 11.18
N SER A 166 12.03 -12.77 12.30
CA SER A 166 11.23 -13.45 13.33
C SER A 166 9.75 -13.05 13.23
N PRO A 167 8.81 -13.90 13.67
CA PRO A 167 7.40 -13.54 13.76
C PRO A 167 7.18 -12.30 14.64
N GLU A 168 6.28 -11.42 14.20
CA GLU A 168 5.94 -10.19 14.91
C GLU A 168 5.12 -10.47 16.16
N ALA A 169 5.37 -9.71 17.23
CA ALA A 169 4.43 -9.55 18.33
C ALA A 169 3.32 -8.55 17.97
N VAL A 170 2.15 -8.68 18.58
CA VAL A 170 1.08 -7.69 18.44
C VAL A 170 1.53 -6.38 19.09
N ARG A 171 1.43 -5.28 18.35
CA ARG A 171 1.77 -3.94 18.81
C ARG A 171 0.52 -3.06 18.92
N ALA A 172 0.55 -2.08 19.81
CA ALA A 172 -0.41 -1.00 19.78
C ALA A 172 -0.17 -0.16 18.54
N GLY A 173 -1.23 0.12 17.77
CA GLY A 173 -1.15 1.04 16.63
C GLY A 173 -1.12 2.48 17.11
N GLU A 174 -0.38 3.32 16.41
CA GLU A 174 -0.52 4.78 16.43
C GLU A 174 -1.69 5.18 15.51
N ALA A 175 -1.76 6.48 15.14
CA ALA A 175 -2.76 6.91 14.18
C ALA A 175 -2.55 6.20 12.83
N HIS A 176 -3.59 5.51 12.34
CA HIS A 176 -3.52 4.66 11.15
C HIS A 176 -3.16 5.47 9.89
N PRO A 177 -2.12 5.11 9.10
CA PRO A 177 -1.65 5.88 7.96
C PRO A 177 -2.73 6.19 6.92
N ALA A 178 -3.69 5.29 6.69
CA ALA A 178 -4.80 5.53 5.76
C ALA A 178 -5.72 6.68 6.25
N LEU A 179 -5.95 6.78 7.56
CA LEU A 179 -6.74 7.87 8.13
C LEU A 179 -5.99 9.20 8.08
N LEU A 180 -4.68 9.18 8.34
CA LEU A 180 -3.82 10.37 8.23
C LEU A 180 -3.76 10.87 6.78
N ALA A 181 -3.64 9.98 5.80
CA ALA A 181 -3.64 10.32 4.39
C ALA A 181 -5.00 10.91 3.95
N ALA A 182 -6.12 10.30 4.36
CA ALA A 182 -7.45 10.80 4.04
C ALA A 182 -7.73 12.16 4.69
N ARG A 183 -7.30 12.40 5.94
CA ARG A 183 -7.40 13.71 6.60
C ARG A 183 -6.58 14.76 5.89
N ALA A 184 -5.35 14.46 5.50
CA ALA A 184 -4.51 15.37 4.74
C ALA A 184 -5.12 15.74 3.38
N SER A 185 -5.84 14.83 2.72
CA SER A 185 -6.60 15.13 1.49
C SER A 185 -7.73 16.12 1.74
N VAL A 186 -8.47 16.00 2.86
CA VAL A 186 -9.51 16.97 3.25
C VAL A 186 -8.90 18.34 3.53
N GLU A 187 -7.80 18.39 4.29
CA GLU A 187 -7.11 19.64 4.60
C GLU A 187 -6.62 20.37 3.33
N ARG A 188 -6.10 19.61 2.37
CA ARG A 188 -5.70 20.15 1.05
C ARG A 188 -6.91 20.68 0.26
N ALA A 189 -8.02 19.94 0.23
CA ALA A 189 -9.25 20.40 -0.45
C ALA A 189 -9.77 21.72 0.16
N GLN A 190 -9.75 21.84 1.49
CA GLN A 190 -10.10 23.05 2.20
C GLN A 190 -9.14 24.22 1.91
N ALA A 191 -7.82 23.93 1.84
CA ALA A 191 -6.83 24.94 1.46
C ALA A 191 -7.04 25.44 0.03
N GLN A 192 -7.38 24.54 -0.89
CA GLN A 192 -7.73 24.89 -2.27
C GLN A 192 -9.01 25.76 -2.34
N ALA A 193 -10.02 25.44 -1.55
CA ALA A 193 -11.24 26.26 -1.47
C ALA A 193 -10.93 27.69 -0.92
N ARG A 194 -10.05 27.78 0.09
CA ARG A 194 -9.59 29.11 0.57
C ARG A 194 -8.86 29.90 -0.52
N LEU A 195 -8.04 29.24 -1.34
CA LEU A 195 -7.37 29.90 -2.46
C LEU A 195 -8.38 30.39 -3.51
N VAL A 196 -9.38 29.57 -3.84
CA VAL A 196 -10.47 29.97 -4.75
C VAL A 196 -11.22 31.20 -4.21
N ALA A 197 -11.56 31.20 -2.91
CA ALA A 197 -12.21 32.34 -2.26
C ALA A 197 -11.33 33.60 -2.25
N ALA A 198 -10.01 33.46 -2.08
CA ALA A 198 -9.04 34.56 -2.12
C ALA A 198 -8.74 35.05 -3.55
N THR A 199 -9.26 34.38 -4.59
CA THR A 199 -9.00 34.70 -6.00
C THR A 199 -10.32 34.94 -6.75
N PRO A 200 -11.17 35.93 -6.32
CA PRO A 200 -12.46 36.18 -6.93
C PRO A 200 -12.37 36.82 -8.32
N ARG A 201 -11.22 37.28 -8.73
CA ARG A 201 -10.89 37.88 -10.02
C ARG A 201 -9.46 37.58 -10.41
N ASP A 202 -9.08 37.89 -11.67
CA ASP A 202 -7.69 37.82 -12.08
C ASP A 202 -6.87 38.92 -11.37
N ASN A 203 -5.57 38.72 -11.30
CA ASN A 203 -4.68 39.63 -10.61
C ASN A 203 -4.65 41.00 -11.30
N PRO A 204 -4.80 42.12 -10.57
CA PRO A 204 -4.60 43.44 -11.12
C PRO A 204 -3.21 43.60 -11.71
N GLU A 205 -3.07 44.29 -12.80
CA GLU A 205 -1.78 44.59 -13.43
C GLU A 205 -1.43 46.06 -13.20
N LEU A 206 -0.21 46.30 -12.78
CA LEU A 206 0.44 47.59 -12.76
C LEU A 206 1.54 47.62 -13.78
N GLY A 207 1.54 48.59 -14.63
CA GLY A 207 2.54 48.74 -15.70
C GLY A 207 2.95 50.19 -15.93
N VAL A 208 4.05 50.34 -16.61
CA VAL A 208 4.54 51.60 -17.16
C VAL A 208 4.56 51.51 -18.66
N PHE A 209 4.30 52.60 -19.34
CA PHE A 209 4.40 52.64 -20.79
C PHE A 209 5.11 53.91 -21.26
N ALA A 210 5.81 53.76 -22.37
CA ALA A 210 6.38 54.85 -23.13
C ALA A 210 5.66 54.92 -24.49
N ARG A 211 5.20 56.11 -24.86
CA ARG A 211 4.56 56.39 -26.12
C ARG A 211 5.33 57.43 -26.89
N ARG A 212 5.66 57.14 -28.16
CA ARG A 212 6.21 58.10 -29.08
C ARG A 212 5.20 58.32 -30.21
N GLU A 213 4.80 59.57 -30.34
CA GLU A 213 3.93 60.04 -31.43
C GLU A 213 4.79 60.89 -32.39
N VAL A 214 4.68 60.60 -33.69
CA VAL A 214 5.26 61.38 -34.77
C VAL A 214 4.12 61.92 -35.61
N ASP A 215 3.85 63.21 -35.53
CA ASP A 215 2.81 63.91 -36.29
C ASP A 215 3.47 64.99 -37.13
N GLN A 216 3.14 65.03 -38.43
CA GLN A 216 3.72 65.99 -39.38
C GLN A 216 3.37 67.47 -39.09
N LEU A 217 2.29 67.72 -38.32
CA LEU A 217 1.80 69.09 -38.02
C LEU A 217 2.05 69.48 -36.54
N ALA A 218 2.02 68.53 -35.62
CA ALA A 218 2.17 68.80 -34.20
C ALA A 218 3.60 68.53 -33.69
N GLY A 219 4.44 67.92 -34.51
CA GLY A 219 5.83 67.51 -34.18
C GLY A 219 5.92 66.21 -33.35
N ASP A 220 7.14 65.78 -33.07
CA ASP A 220 7.42 64.56 -32.32
C ASP A 220 7.15 64.81 -30.82
N SER A 221 6.40 63.92 -30.21
CA SER A 221 6.20 63.90 -28.73
C SER A 221 6.57 62.53 -28.16
N THR A 222 7.13 62.51 -26.94
CA THR A 222 7.40 61.31 -26.17
C THR A 222 6.73 61.45 -24.78
N SER A 223 5.86 60.55 -24.42
CA SER A 223 5.19 60.51 -23.13
C SER A 223 5.48 59.22 -22.34
N LEU A 224 5.58 59.35 -21.04
CA LEU A 224 5.68 58.23 -20.10
C LEU A 224 4.42 58.25 -19.24
N GLY A 225 3.87 57.06 -19.00
CA GLY A 225 2.69 56.94 -18.18
C GLY A 225 2.64 55.64 -17.39
N VAL A 226 1.67 55.59 -16.47
CA VAL A 226 1.38 54.41 -15.68
C VAL A 226 0.06 53.83 -16.15
N ARG A 227 0.04 52.54 -16.34
CA ARG A 227 -1.17 51.78 -16.71
C ARG A 227 -1.60 50.92 -15.55
N PHE A 228 -2.86 50.98 -15.24
CA PHE A 228 -3.49 50.14 -14.24
C PHE A 228 -4.69 49.42 -14.84
N ARG A 229 -4.70 48.07 -14.72
CA ARG A 229 -5.77 47.21 -15.22
C ARG A 229 -6.31 46.38 -14.08
N VAL A 230 -7.61 46.48 -13.80
CA VAL A 230 -8.31 45.73 -12.76
C VAL A 230 -9.38 44.86 -13.39
N PRO A 231 -9.18 43.54 -13.47
CA PRO A 231 -10.26 42.64 -13.87
C PRO A 231 -11.40 42.66 -12.83
N LEU A 232 -12.63 42.64 -13.29
CA LEU A 232 -13.81 42.62 -12.40
C LEU A 232 -14.19 41.17 -12.10
N ALA A 233 -14.67 40.93 -10.88
CA ALA A 233 -15.24 39.66 -10.49
C ALA A 233 -16.58 39.42 -11.20
N THR A 234 -16.76 38.20 -11.74
CA THR A 234 -18.03 37.78 -12.34
C THR A 234 -18.51 36.47 -11.75
N GLU A 235 -19.82 36.32 -11.58
CA GLU A 235 -20.40 35.05 -11.10
C GLU A 235 -20.21 33.91 -12.12
N ALA A 236 -20.28 34.21 -13.41
CA ALA A 236 -20.02 33.22 -14.46
C ALA A 236 -18.64 32.54 -14.31
N ARG A 237 -17.63 33.27 -13.80
CA ARG A 237 -16.30 32.74 -13.52
C ARG A 237 -16.21 32.04 -12.16
N ASN A 238 -16.81 32.63 -11.15
CA ASN A 238 -16.56 32.24 -9.76
C ASN A 238 -17.48 31.13 -9.27
N ALA A 239 -18.74 31.06 -9.73
CA ALA A 239 -19.67 30.05 -9.31
C ALA A 239 -19.21 28.62 -9.64
N PRO A 240 -18.72 28.29 -10.85
CA PRO A 240 -18.21 26.99 -11.14
C PRO A 240 -16.99 26.60 -10.26
N ARG A 241 -16.05 27.52 -10.06
CA ARG A 241 -14.87 27.32 -9.25
C ARG A 241 -15.18 27.03 -7.78
N ARG A 242 -16.16 27.75 -7.22
CA ARG A 242 -16.64 27.48 -5.86
C ARG A 242 -17.33 26.14 -5.77
N ALA A 243 -18.19 25.82 -6.73
CA ALA A 243 -18.89 24.54 -6.77
C ALA A 243 -17.91 23.36 -6.90
N GLU A 244 -16.89 23.48 -7.74
CA GLU A 244 -15.82 22.47 -7.85
C GLU A 244 -15.06 22.29 -6.54
N ALA A 245 -14.70 23.37 -5.87
CA ALA A 245 -13.99 23.32 -4.59
C ALA A 245 -14.86 22.70 -3.47
N GLU A 246 -16.16 23.02 -3.43
CA GLU A 246 -17.12 22.44 -2.48
C GLU A 246 -17.37 20.95 -2.77
N ALA A 247 -17.48 20.56 -4.04
CA ALA A 247 -17.61 19.18 -4.46
C ALA A 247 -16.37 18.37 -4.05
N GLU A 248 -15.16 18.94 -4.18
CA GLU A 248 -13.92 18.29 -3.77
C GLU A 248 -13.83 18.09 -2.25
N ILE A 249 -14.26 19.09 -1.45
CA ILE A 249 -14.35 18.94 0.01
C ILE A 249 -15.35 17.82 0.36
N THR A 250 -16.52 17.81 -0.28
CA THR A 250 -17.53 16.78 -0.05
C THR A 250 -17.01 15.39 -0.39
N ARG A 251 -16.34 15.23 -1.53
CA ARG A 251 -15.73 13.98 -1.98
C ARG A 251 -14.68 13.48 -0.98
N THR A 252 -13.72 14.33 -0.62
CA THR A 252 -12.63 13.95 0.29
C THR A 252 -13.13 13.66 1.71
N THR A 253 -14.17 14.36 2.17
CA THR A 253 -14.83 14.09 3.46
C THR A 253 -15.54 12.73 3.45
N ALA A 254 -16.21 12.39 2.35
CA ALA A 254 -16.85 11.08 2.19
C ALA A 254 -15.80 9.95 2.13
N GLU A 255 -14.66 10.17 1.46
CA GLU A 255 -13.54 9.23 1.43
C GLU A 255 -12.92 9.01 2.82
N LEU A 256 -12.77 10.07 3.63
CA LEU A 256 -12.33 9.95 5.02
C LEU A 256 -13.28 9.09 5.84
N ALA A 257 -14.59 9.39 5.77
CA ALA A 257 -15.60 8.60 6.48
C ALA A 257 -15.64 7.12 6.02
N GLN A 258 -15.38 6.87 4.74
CA GLN A 258 -15.23 5.51 4.23
C GLN A 258 -13.96 4.83 4.78
N ALA A 259 -12.82 5.52 4.78
CA ALA A 259 -11.57 5.01 5.32
C ALA A 259 -11.70 4.64 6.81
N GLU A 260 -12.39 5.47 7.60
CA GLU A 260 -12.67 5.19 9.03
C GLU A 260 -13.49 3.91 9.20
N ARG A 261 -14.54 3.73 8.40
CA ARG A 261 -15.34 2.49 8.46
C ARG A 261 -14.53 1.26 8.07
N LEU A 262 -13.72 1.36 7.02
CA LEU A 262 -12.89 0.25 6.54
C LEU A 262 -11.82 -0.13 7.57
N VAL A 263 -11.07 0.83 8.10
CA VAL A 263 -10.03 0.58 9.11
C VAL A 263 -10.63 -0.06 10.37
N ASN A 264 -11.77 0.44 10.85
CA ASN A 264 -12.45 -0.14 12.00
C ASN A 264 -12.92 -1.58 11.74
N ALA A 265 -13.52 -1.83 10.57
CA ALA A 265 -13.99 -3.15 10.18
C ALA A 265 -12.83 -4.14 10.00
N ASP A 266 -11.73 -3.72 9.37
CA ASP A 266 -10.56 -4.57 9.15
C ASP A 266 -9.86 -4.89 10.48
N THR A 267 -9.73 -3.92 11.38
CA THR A 267 -9.17 -4.15 12.72
C THR A 267 -10.03 -5.14 13.51
N ALA A 268 -11.34 -4.94 13.56
CA ALA A 268 -12.25 -5.85 14.26
C ALA A 268 -12.20 -7.27 13.68
N ARG A 269 -12.16 -7.39 12.36
CA ARG A 269 -12.04 -8.68 11.65
C ARG A 269 -10.70 -9.37 11.95
N ALA A 270 -9.59 -8.64 11.90
CA ALA A 270 -8.28 -9.18 12.19
C ALA A 270 -8.16 -9.66 13.64
N GLU A 271 -8.68 -8.91 14.61
CA GLU A 271 -8.70 -9.29 16.02
C GLU A 271 -9.58 -10.52 16.29
N ALA A 272 -10.75 -10.60 15.64
CA ALA A 272 -11.60 -11.78 15.73
C ALA A 272 -10.90 -13.02 15.14
N ALA A 273 -10.26 -12.87 13.98
CA ALA A 273 -9.50 -13.95 13.35
C ALA A 273 -8.33 -14.41 14.23
N LEU A 274 -7.62 -13.49 14.90
CA LEU A 274 -6.56 -13.84 15.84
C LEU A 274 -7.07 -14.69 17.00
N ARG A 275 -8.18 -14.28 17.64
CA ARG A 275 -8.77 -15.07 18.75
C ARG A 275 -9.12 -16.50 18.31
N VAL A 276 -9.69 -16.66 17.11
CA VAL A 276 -10.03 -17.98 16.56
C VAL A 276 -8.76 -18.78 16.24
N ALA A 277 -7.77 -18.17 15.60
CA ALA A 277 -6.51 -18.84 15.25
C ALA A 277 -5.75 -19.33 16.50
N GLU A 278 -5.70 -18.52 17.57
CA GLU A 278 -5.08 -18.91 18.84
C GLU A 278 -5.87 -20.04 19.56
N ALA A 279 -7.19 -20.02 19.48
CA ALA A 279 -8.02 -21.12 20.00
C ALA A 279 -7.76 -22.41 19.22
N ASN A 280 -7.74 -22.34 17.89
CA ASN A 280 -7.46 -23.50 17.03
C ASN A 280 -6.06 -24.07 17.27
N ALA A 281 -5.05 -23.22 17.45
CA ALA A 281 -3.68 -23.65 17.76
C ALA A 281 -3.62 -24.42 19.09
N ARG A 282 -4.36 -23.97 20.12
CA ARG A 282 -4.45 -24.70 21.41
C ARG A 282 -5.13 -26.05 21.24
N LEU A 283 -6.24 -26.11 20.51
CA LEU A 283 -6.97 -27.37 20.28
C LEU A 283 -6.16 -28.36 19.44
N ALA A 284 -5.50 -27.89 18.39
CA ALA A 284 -4.63 -28.73 17.55
C ALA A 284 -3.46 -29.31 18.35
N ARG A 285 -2.88 -28.53 19.27
CA ARG A 285 -1.83 -29.01 20.16
C ARG A 285 -2.33 -30.11 21.11
N GLN A 286 -3.50 -29.91 21.72
CA GLN A 286 -4.13 -30.94 22.58
C GLN A 286 -4.41 -32.21 21.79
N ARG A 287 -4.93 -32.09 20.56
CA ARG A 287 -5.16 -33.25 19.67
C ARG A 287 -3.85 -34.02 19.37
N LEU A 288 -2.76 -33.30 19.09
CA LEU A 288 -1.45 -33.91 18.87
C LEU A 288 -0.93 -34.63 20.12
N ASP A 289 -1.12 -34.07 21.31
CA ASP A 289 -0.69 -34.69 22.55
C ASP A 289 -1.44 -36.00 22.82
N VAL A 290 -2.77 -36.03 22.59
CA VAL A 290 -3.59 -37.26 22.65
C VAL A 290 -3.16 -38.27 21.60
N ALA A 291 -2.89 -37.84 20.36
CA ALA A 291 -2.44 -38.74 19.30
C ALA A 291 -1.05 -39.35 19.57
N ARG A 292 -0.14 -38.61 20.23
CA ARG A 292 1.15 -39.14 20.69
C ARG A 292 1.01 -40.19 21.79
N GLU A 293 0.11 -39.95 22.73
CA GLU A 293 -0.20 -40.93 23.78
C GLU A 293 -0.77 -42.22 23.19
N GLN A 294 -1.74 -42.09 22.24
CA GLN A 294 -2.30 -43.25 21.53
C GLN A 294 -1.23 -44.03 20.76
N GLU A 295 -0.27 -43.36 20.08
CA GLU A 295 0.83 -44.03 19.39
C GLU A 295 1.74 -44.78 20.39
N GLY A 296 2.03 -44.18 21.55
CA GLY A 296 2.82 -44.83 22.59
C GLY A 296 2.18 -46.15 23.08
N ILE A 297 0.87 -46.14 23.36
CA ILE A 297 0.11 -47.33 23.76
C ILE A 297 0.09 -48.37 22.63
N ALA A 298 -0.22 -47.97 21.39
CA ALA A 298 -0.27 -48.87 20.24
C ALA A 298 1.10 -49.50 19.96
N LEU A 299 2.19 -48.77 20.14
CA LEU A 299 3.57 -49.30 19.98
C LEU A 299 3.91 -50.32 21.07
N ALA A 300 3.46 -50.08 22.31
CA ALA A 300 3.66 -51.07 23.37
C ALA A 300 2.88 -52.36 23.11
N ALA A 301 1.59 -52.28 22.77
CA ALA A 301 0.74 -53.39 22.40
C ALA A 301 1.30 -54.20 21.20
N PHE A 302 1.81 -53.50 20.19
CA PHE A 302 2.46 -54.14 19.03
C PHE A 302 3.71 -54.90 19.42
N ARG A 303 4.53 -54.36 20.32
CA ARG A 303 5.75 -55.05 20.81
C ARG A 303 5.42 -56.29 21.62
N ASN A 304 4.30 -56.29 22.34
CA ASN A 304 3.80 -57.45 23.09
C ASN A 304 3.06 -58.50 22.23
N GLY A 305 2.88 -58.20 20.92
CA GLY A 305 2.15 -59.09 20.00
C GLY A 305 0.62 -59.03 20.15
N GLU A 306 0.09 -58.03 20.85
CA GLU A 306 -1.33 -57.86 21.11
C GLU A 306 -2.09 -57.18 19.96
N THR A 307 -1.40 -56.46 19.08
CA THR A 307 -1.98 -55.76 17.93
C THR A 307 -1.18 -55.98 16.66
N GLY A 308 -1.87 -55.91 15.50
CA GLY A 308 -1.29 -56.09 14.20
C GLY A 308 -0.55 -54.85 13.66
N THR A 309 0.23 -55.07 12.60
CA THR A 309 0.97 -54.01 11.91
C THR A 309 0.04 -52.94 11.35
N PHE A 310 -1.14 -53.32 10.88
CA PHE A 310 -2.12 -52.43 10.32
C PHE A 310 -2.67 -51.42 11.35
N ASP A 311 -2.96 -51.87 12.55
CA ASP A 311 -3.46 -50.99 13.64
C ASP A 311 -2.39 -49.97 14.06
N LEU A 312 -1.13 -50.38 14.18
CA LEU A 312 -0.04 -49.48 14.44
C LEU A 312 0.14 -48.42 13.34
N PHE A 313 0.00 -48.82 12.08
CA PHE A 313 0.05 -47.89 10.94
C PHE A 313 -1.06 -46.86 11.03
N ARG A 314 -2.29 -47.26 11.31
CA ARG A 314 -3.43 -46.37 11.44
C ARG A 314 -3.24 -45.33 12.53
N VAL A 315 -2.74 -45.75 13.70
CA VAL A 315 -2.47 -44.81 14.80
C VAL A 315 -1.33 -43.85 14.48
N ARG A 316 -0.26 -44.33 13.84
CA ARG A 316 0.81 -43.46 13.35
C ARG A 316 0.34 -42.43 12.34
N GLN A 317 -0.53 -42.83 11.40
CA GLN A 317 -1.10 -41.91 10.43
C GLN A 317 -1.91 -40.80 11.14
N LEU A 318 -2.74 -41.15 12.13
CA LEU A 318 -3.50 -40.18 12.90
C LEU A 318 -2.57 -39.19 13.65
N ARG A 319 -1.46 -39.66 14.21
CA ARG A 319 -0.47 -38.78 14.87
C ARG A 319 0.19 -37.83 13.88
N LEU A 320 0.56 -38.35 12.68
CA LEU A 320 1.16 -37.52 11.62
C LEU A 320 0.18 -36.45 11.16
N GLU A 321 -1.08 -36.79 10.94
CA GLU A 321 -2.13 -35.82 10.60
C GLU A 321 -2.30 -34.75 11.67
N ALA A 322 -2.35 -35.17 12.94
CA ALA A 322 -2.45 -34.24 14.07
C ALA A 322 -1.22 -33.32 14.16
N ALA A 323 -0.02 -33.81 13.86
CA ALA A 323 1.20 -33.00 13.85
C ALA A 323 1.22 -31.97 12.70
N VAL A 324 0.71 -32.34 11.51
CA VAL A 324 0.55 -31.42 10.39
C VAL A 324 -0.43 -30.30 10.74
N GLU A 325 -1.57 -30.68 11.34
CA GLU A 325 -2.62 -29.72 11.72
C GLU A 325 -2.15 -28.76 12.83
N GLU A 326 -1.44 -29.26 13.83
CA GLU A 326 -0.82 -28.42 14.87
C GLU A 326 0.16 -27.41 14.26
N GLY A 327 1.06 -27.87 13.39
CA GLY A 327 2.02 -27.00 12.71
C GLY A 327 1.34 -25.88 11.88
N ARG A 328 0.28 -26.24 11.16
CA ARG A 328 -0.51 -25.25 10.39
C ARG A 328 -1.23 -24.26 11.31
N ALA A 329 -1.87 -24.74 12.35
CA ALA A 329 -2.60 -23.88 13.30
C ALA A 329 -1.65 -22.94 14.07
N ALA A 330 -0.45 -23.40 14.43
CA ALA A 330 0.58 -22.57 15.04
C ALA A 330 1.07 -21.45 14.12
N VAL A 331 1.32 -21.75 12.84
CA VAL A 331 1.71 -20.76 11.83
C VAL A 331 0.59 -19.76 11.60
N GLU A 332 -0.67 -20.22 11.48
CA GLU A 332 -1.82 -19.32 11.26
C GLU A 332 -2.06 -18.38 12.45
N ALA A 333 -1.84 -18.82 13.68
CA ALA A 333 -1.92 -17.95 14.86
C ALA A 333 -0.86 -16.83 14.81
N LEU A 334 0.36 -17.13 14.41
CA LEU A 334 1.42 -16.14 14.22
C LEU A 334 1.12 -15.19 13.05
N ARG A 335 0.63 -15.72 11.94
CA ARG A 335 0.19 -14.95 10.77
C ARG A 335 -0.96 -13.99 11.12
N ALA A 336 -1.90 -14.45 11.94
CA ALA A 336 -3.01 -13.62 12.40
C ALA A 336 -2.53 -12.43 13.26
N ARG A 337 -1.45 -12.58 14.05
CA ARG A 337 -0.80 -11.46 14.76
C ARG A 337 -0.26 -10.40 13.80
N SER A 338 0.43 -10.82 12.74
CA SER A 338 0.90 -9.89 11.69
C SER A 338 -0.25 -9.18 10.99
N ARG A 339 -1.38 -9.88 10.76
CA ARG A 339 -2.60 -9.26 10.19
C ARG A 339 -3.19 -8.20 11.12
N VAL A 340 -3.20 -8.43 12.43
CA VAL A 340 -3.63 -7.40 13.41
C VAL A 340 -2.72 -6.18 13.35
N ASN A 341 -1.40 -6.37 13.30
CA ASN A 341 -0.47 -5.25 13.14
C ASN A 341 -0.73 -4.45 11.85
N GLN A 342 -0.95 -5.15 10.73
CA GLN A 342 -1.30 -4.52 9.46
C GLN A 342 -2.60 -3.71 9.55
N ALA A 343 -3.65 -4.28 10.13
CA ALA A 343 -4.95 -3.64 10.28
C ALA A 343 -4.93 -2.46 11.27
N ARG A 344 -3.98 -2.43 12.20
CA ARG A 344 -3.73 -1.30 13.12
C ARG A 344 -2.78 -0.24 12.55
N GLY A 345 -2.30 -0.42 11.31
CA GLY A 345 -1.41 0.54 10.66
C GLY A 345 0.04 0.49 11.15
N VAL A 346 0.46 -0.59 11.78
CA VAL A 346 1.84 -0.76 12.28
C VAL A 346 2.77 -1.09 11.11
N VAL A 347 3.78 -0.28 10.87
CA VAL A 347 4.88 -0.57 9.95
C VAL A 347 5.97 -1.33 10.73
N PRO A 348 6.58 -2.39 10.13
CA PRO A 348 7.63 -3.21 10.76
C PRO A 348 8.84 -2.40 11.21
#